data_8c6f3c13fd27a32cd4776273e4a4955d
#
_entry.id   8c6f3c13fd27a32cd4776273e4a4955d
#
_cell.length_a   1.000
_cell.length_b   1.000
_cell.length_c   1.000
_cell.angle_alpha   90.00
_cell.angle_beta   90.00
_cell.angle_gamma   90.00
#
_symmetry.space_group_name_H-M   'P 1'
#
loop_
_entity.id
_entity.type
_entity.pdbx_description
1 polymer ?
#
loop_
_entity_poly.entity_id
_entity_poly.type
_entity_poly.pdbx_seq_one_letter_code
_entity_poly.pdbx_strand_id
1 'polypeptide(L)'
;VIRIFIRVGALVGTALLTACQSVPMGDPARSAELKKFAPNPNAGQIYVCRDDRFFGAAITPTVELNGKPVARLARSNYFFAELPPGDHTVVIKTLEHDSKFPFKIAAGQQTFFSTWISFGIIAGRGIIDTVTTEEGKKCVSSSELVGPIEAATAK
;
A
#
# COMPACT_ATOMS: atom_id res chain seq x y z
N VAL A 1 46.80 7.57 -53.24
CA VAL A 1 45.71 8.29 -52.56
C VAL A 1 44.81 7.23 -51.90
N ILE A 2 44.99 6.98 -50.59
CA ILE A 2 44.27 6.00 -49.79
C ILE A 2 43.09 6.71 -49.13
N ARG A 3 41.88 6.33 -49.48
CA ARG A 3 40.67 6.80 -48.78
C ARG A 3 40.33 5.81 -47.64
N ILE A 4 40.55 6.26 -46.41
CA ILE A 4 40.13 5.54 -45.20
C ILE A 4 38.66 5.85 -44.97
N PHE A 5 37.78 4.84 -45.09
CA PHE A 5 36.39 4.91 -44.66
C PHE A 5 36.30 4.55 -43.16
N ILE A 6 36.10 5.55 -42.31
CA ILE A 6 35.77 5.34 -40.89
C ILE A 6 34.29 5.00 -40.86
N ARG A 7 33.97 3.74 -40.52
CA ARG A 7 32.62 3.31 -40.19
C ARG A 7 32.38 3.62 -38.72
N VAL A 8 31.59 4.65 -38.47
CA VAL A 8 31.08 4.96 -37.15
C VAL A 8 29.92 4.00 -36.89
N GLY A 9 30.18 2.96 -36.07
CA GLY A 9 29.15 2.04 -35.56
C GLY A 9 28.40 2.73 -34.44
N ALA A 10 27.16 3.13 -34.67
CA ALA A 10 26.26 3.61 -33.61
C ALA A 10 25.84 2.42 -32.73
N LEU A 11 26.40 2.32 -31.54
CA LEU A 11 25.88 1.46 -30.48
C LEU A 11 24.59 2.09 -29.92
N VAL A 12 23.46 1.60 -30.40
CA VAL A 12 22.17 1.88 -29.79
C VAL A 12 22.07 1.03 -28.51
N GLY A 13 22.47 1.61 -27.40
CA GLY A 13 22.26 1.03 -26.08
C GLY A 13 20.77 1.04 -25.75
N THR A 14 20.11 -0.12 -25.88
CA THR A 14 18.73 -0.31 -25.42
C THR A 14 18.74 -0.29 -23.91
N ALA A 15 18.40 0.85 -23.31
CA ALA A 15 18.14 0.96 -21.88
C ALA A 15 16.87 0.16 -21.57
N LEU A 16 17.05 -1.04 -21.01
CA LEU A 16 15.98 -1.81 -20.40
C LEU A 16 15.51 -1.03 -19.17
N LEU A 17 14.46 -0.22 -19.34
CA LEU A 17 13.72 0.36 -18.25
C LEU A 17 13.00 -0.78 -17.51
N THR A 18 13.65 -1.36 -16.52
CA THR A 18 12.99 -2.19 -15.52
C THR A 18 12.01 -1.27 -14.78
N ALA A 19 10.77 -1.26 -15.22
CA ALA A 19 9.68 -0.64 -14.48
C ALA A 19 9.50 -1.44 -13.18
N CYS A 20 10.26 -1.09 -12.14
CA CYS A 20 9.89 -1.45 -10.78
C CYS A 20 8.51 -0.86 -10.56
N GLN A 21 7.49 -1.71 -10.41
CA GLN A 21 6.15 -1.27 -10.01
C GLN A 21 6.25 -0.74 -8.57
N SER A 22 6.70 0.50 -8.43
CA SER A 22 6.67 1.22 -7.17
C SER A 22 5.21 1.56 -6.85
N VAL A 23 4.80 1.35 -5.60
CA VAL A 23 3.52 1.88 -5.12
C VAL A 23 3.61 3.40 -5.04
N PRO A 24 2.52 4.14 -5.36
CA PRO A 24 2.49 5.58 -5.15
C PRO A 24 2.76 5.88 -3.67
N MET A 25 3.74 6.73 -3.39
CA MET A 25 4.06 7.13 -2.03
C MET A 25 3.28 8.39 -1.66
N GLY A 26 2.87 8.46 -0.38
CA GLY A 26 2.22 9.64 0.18
C GLY A 26 3.20 10.74 0.53
N ASP A 27 2.67 11.90 0.90
CA ASP A 27 3.46 13.04 1.34
C ASP A 27 4.19 12.71 2.68
N PRO A 28 5.52 12.85 2.76
CA PRO A 28 6.29 12.62 3.99
C PRO A 28 5.88 13.54 5.15
N ALA A 29 5.51 14.78 4.89
CA ALA A 29 5.04 15.72 5.92
C ALA A 29 3.70 15.25 6.49
N ARG A 30 2.79 14.78 5.63
CA ARG A 30 1.54 14.17 6.06
C ARG A 30 1.79 12.90 6.88
N SER A 31 2.74 12.05 6.45
CA SER A 31 3.12 10.86 7.20
C SER A 31 3.61 11.21 8.61
N ALA A 32 4.46 12.23 8.75
CA ALA A 32 4.96 12.69 10.04
C ALA A 32 3.83 13.16 10.98
N GLU A 33 2.83 13.88 10.46
CA GLU A 33 1.66 14.28 11.23
C GLU A 33 0.81 13.09 11.67
N LEU A 34 0.53 12.15 10.77
CA LEU A 34 -0.24 10.94 11.07
C LEU A 34 0.42 10.05 12.13
N LYS A 35 1.75 10.02 12.15
CA LYS A 35 2.54 9.29 13.16
C LYS A 35 2.49 9.91 14.56
N LYS A 36 1.90 11.09 14.73
CA LYS A 36 1.55 11.64 16.05
C LYS A 36 0.33 10.98 16.66
N PHE A 37 -0.45 10.25 15.85
CA PHE A 37 -1.66 9.53 16.25
C PHE A 37 -2.69 10.40 17.00
N ALA A 38 -2.81 11.66 16.62
CA ALA A 38 -3.81 12.54 17.19
C ALA A 38 -5.22 12.11 16.73
N PRO A 39 -6.16 11.81 17.65
CA PRO A 39 -7.51 11.41 17.26
C PRO A 39 -8.27 12.60 16.67
N ASN A 40 -9.10 12.33 15.65
CA ASN A 40 -10.02 13.31 15.10
C ASN A 40 -11.38 13.20 15.81
N PRO A 41 -11.83 14.18 16.59
CA PRO A 41 -13.08 14.09 17.35
C PRO A 41 -14.34 13.97 16.47
N ASN A 42 -14.23 14.31 15.19
CA ASN A 42 -15.36 14.32 14.26
C ASN A 42 -15.39 13.11 13.31
N ALA A 43 -14.35 12.29 13.27
CA ALA A 43 -14.23 11.15 12.37
C ALA A 43 -13.53 9.98 13.04
N GLY A 44 -13.82 8.78 12.57
CA GLY A 44 -13.02 7.61 12.88
C GLY A 44 -11.77 7.56 12.00
N GLN A 45 -10.68 7.02 12.51
CA GLN A 45 -9.41 6.93 11.79
C GLN A 45 -8.98 5.47 11.68
N ILE A 46 -8.64 5.04 10.47
CA ILE A 46 -8.10 3.71 10.25
C ILE A 46 -6.67 3.79 9.73
N TYR A 47 -5.84 2.87 10.21
CA TYR A 47 -4.48 2.62 9.74
C TYR A 47 -4.39 1.17 9.29
N VAL A 48 -4.09 0.93 8.03
CA VAL A 48 -3.85 -0.41 7.48
C VAL A 48 -2.36 -0.54 7.21
N CYS A 49 -1.66 -1.28 8.03
CA CYS A 49 -0.20 -1.38 7.99
C CYS A 49 0.22 -2.75 7.49
N ARG A 50 1.19 -2.76 6.57
CA ARG A 50 1.88 -3.96 6.13
C ARG A 50 3.30 -3.96 6.67
N ASP A 51 3.60 -4.94 7.50
CA ASP A 51 4.93 -5.09 8.09
C ASP A 51 6.02 -5.48 7.05
N ASP A 52 7.23 -5.66 7.51
CA ASP A 52 8.41 -5.94 6.69
C ASP A 52 8.69 -7.43 6.45
N ARG A 53 7.71 -8.32 6.71
CA ARG A 53 7.90 -9.76 6.49
C ARG A 53 8.42 -10.04 5.10
N PHE A 54 9.44 -10.90 5.03
CA PHE A 54 10.08 -11.27 3.76
C PHE A 54 9.13 -12.05 2.84
N PHE A 55 8.32 -12.95 3.41
CA PHE A 55 7.38 -13.75 2.62
C PHE A 55 6.33 -12.86 1.94
N GLY A 56 6.15 -13.06 0.64
CA GLY A 56 5.25 -12.26 -0.17
C GLY A 56 5.75 -10.85 -0.48
N ALA A 57 7.03 -10.55 -0.29
CA ALA A 57 7.62 -9.22 -0.48
C ALA A 57 7.36 -8.62 -1.86
N ALA A 58 7.36 -9.44 -2.91
CA ALA A 58 7.11 -9.01 -4.29
C ALA A 58 5.61 -8.76 -4.60
N ILE A 59 4.70 -9.19 -3.73
CA ILE A 59 3.26 -9.02 -3.93
C ILE A 59 2.86 -7.67 -3.34
N THR A 60 2.16 -6.85 -4.11
CA THR A 60 1.63 -5.56 -3.66
C THR A 60 0.10 -5.61 -3.68
N PRO A 61 -0.54 -6.08 -2.58
CA PRO A 61 -1.99 -6.17 -2.51
C PRO A 61 -2.65 -4.80 -2.65
N THR A 62 -3.85 -4.79 -3.21
CA THR A 62 -4.71 -3.62 -3.26
C THR A 62 -5.58 -3.55 -2.01
N VAL A 63 -5.62 -2.38 -1.39
CA VAL A 63 -6.59 -2.05 -0.33
C VAL A 63 -7.84 -1.49 -0.99
N GLU A 64 -8.99 -2.09 -0.72
CA GLU A 64 -10.28 -1.50 -1.04
C GLU A 64 -10.98 -1.06 0.26
N LEU A 65 -11.61 0.08 0.22
CA LEU A 65 -12.42 0.63 1.30
C LEU A 65 -13.82 0.90 0.79
N ASN A 66 -14.81 0.26 1.40
CA ASN A 66 -16.22 0.35 0.97
C ASN A 66 -16.42 0.07 -0.52
N GLY A 67 -15.73 -0.94 -1.04
CA GLY A 67 -15.82 -1.37 -2.44
C GLY A 67 -15.04 -0.51 -3.45
N LYS A 68 -14.26 0.47 -2.98
CA LYS A 68 -13.41 1.29 -3.85
C LYS A 68 -11.94 0.98 -3.60
N PRO A 69 -11.13 0.74 -4.63
CA PRO A 69 -9.68 0.62 -4.48
C PRO A 69 -9.11 1.99 -4.08
N VAL A 70 -8.33 2.01 -2.99
CA VAL A 70 -7.82 3.25 -2.41
C VAL A 70 -6.30 3.32 -2.34
N ALA A 71 -5.63 2.17 -2.21
CA ALA A 71 -4.18 2.12 -2.11
C ALA A 71 -3.62 0.76 -2.54
N ARG A 72 -2.30 0.71 -2.77
CA ARG A 72 -1.52 -0.53 -2.86
C ARG A 72 -0.46 -0.52 -1.77
N LEU A 73 -0.19 -1.67 -1.17
CA LEU A 73 0.77 -1.78 -0.07
C LEU A 73 1.95 -2.65 -0.47
N ALA A 74 3.15 -2.07 -0.54
CA ALA A 74 4.40 -2.79 -0.49
C ALA A 74 4.77 -3.12 0.97
N ARG A 75 5.87 -3.83 1.20
CA ARG A 75 6.43 -4.03 2.54
C ARG A 75 6.73 -2.68 3.21
N SER A 76 6.58 -2.62 4.52
CA SER A 76 6.84 -1.42 5.31
C SER A 76 6.06 -0.19 4.82
N ASN A 77 4.82 -0.43 4.37
CA ASN A 77 3.91 0.64 4.01
C ASN A 77 2.66 0.63 4.86
N TYR A 78 2.03 1.79 4.99
CA TYR A 78 0.70 1.89 5.58
C TYR A 78 -0.21 2.81 4.77
N PHE A 79 -1.50 2.51 4.81
CA PHE A 79 -2.59 3.33 4.32
C PHE A 79 -3.34 3.95 5.49
N PHE A 80 -3.81 5.18 5.32
CA PHE A 80 -4.60 5.91 6.30
C PHE A 80 -5.87 6.46 5.67
N ALA A 81 -6.99 6.39 6.41
CA ALA A 81 -8.22 7.08 6.05
C ALA A 81 -8.97 7.61 7.27
N GLU A 82 -9.65 8.73 7.09
CA GLU A 82 -10.68 9.23 8.00
C GLU A 82 -12.05 8.86 7.44
N LEU A 83 -12.92 8.36 8.32
CA LEU A 83 -14.23 7.82 7.96
C LEU A 83 -15.32 8.44 8.81
N PRO A 84 -16.51 8.68 8.27
CA PRO A 84 -17.66 9.01 9.10
C PRO A 84 -17.95 7.85 10.07
N PRO A 85 -18.52 8.12 11.24
CA PRO A 85 -18.98 7.07 12.14
C PRO A 85 -19.97 6.12 11.43
N GLY A 86 -19.84 4.83 11.65
CA GLY A 86 -20.71 3.83 11.04
C GLY A 86 -20.02 2.53 10.67
N ASP A 87 -20.71 1.76 9.84
CA ASP A 87 -20.26 0.45 9.36
C ASP A 87 -19.46 0.61 8.06
N HIS A 88 -18.31 -0.03 8.02
CA HIS A 88 -17.39 0.03 6.90
C HIS A 88 -16.83 -1.37 6.60
N THR A 89 -16.18 -1.47 5.44
CA THR A 89 -15.51 -2.70 5.04
C THR A 89 -14.16 -2.37 4.43
N VAL A 90 -13.11 -3.00 4.91
CA VAL A 90 -11.80 -3.00 4.26
C VAL A 90 -11.55 -4.39 3.63
N VAL A 91 -10.98 -4.38 2.42
CA VAL A 91 -10.62 -5.61 1.69
C VAL A 91 -9.17 -5.53 1.27
N ILE A 92 -8.44 -6.63 1.49
CA ILE A 92 -7.09 -6.81 0.94
C ILE A 92 -7.21 -7.76 -0.25
N LYS A 93 -6.97 -7.23 -1.45
CA LYS A 93 -7.08 -7.97 -2.70
C LYS A 93 -5.74 -8.45 -3.20
N THR A 94 -5.70 -9.74 -3.53
CA THR A 94 -4.58 -10.36 -4.25
C THR A 94 -5.12 -11.13 -5.45
N LEU A 95 -4.23 -11.67 -6.29
CA LEU A 95 -4.66 -12.47 -7.45
C LEU A 95 -5.39 -13.75 -7.07
N GLU A 96 -5.11 -14.30 -5.88
CA GLU A 96 -5.66 -15.60 -5.48
C GLU A 96 -6.83 -15.48 -4.51
N HIS A 97 -6.84 -14.46 -3.64
CA HIS A 97 -7.82 -14.38 -2.57
C HIS A 97 -8.04 -12.94 -2.11
N ASP A 98 -9.31 -12.61 -1.88
CA ASP A 98 -9.75 -11.35 -1.27
C ASP A 98 -10.09 -11.58 0.20
N SER A 99 -9.34 -10.94 1.10
CA SER A 99 -9.63 -10.96 2.53
C SER A 99 -10.47 -9.75 2.91
N LYS A 100 -11.71 -9.99 3.30
CA LYS A 100 -12.71 -8.97 3.65
C LYS A 100 -12.88 -8.86 5.15
N PHE A 101 -12.79 -7.64 5.69
CA PHE A 101 -12.97 -7.36 7.10
C PHE A 101 -14.03 -6.25 7.29
N PRO A 102 -15.26 -6.59 7.71
CA PRO A 102 -16.27 -5.62 8.11
C PRO A 102 -15.94 -5.09 9.51
N PHE A 103 -16.13 -3.79 9.73
CA PHE A 103 -15.88 -3.15 11.02
C PHE A 103 -16.82 -1.96 11.22
N LYS A 104 -16.98 -1.58 12.49
CA LYS A 104 -17.69 -0.37 12.89
C LYS A 104 -16.72 0.58 13.55
N ILE A 105 -16.82 1.88 13.25
CA ILE A 105 -15.96 2.90 13.84
C ILE A 105 -16.80 4.07 14.34
N ALA A 106 -16.38 4.65 15.46
CA ALA A 106 -16.97 5.85 16.04
C ALA A 106 -16.09 7.08 15.79
N ALA A 107 -16.67 8.27 15.92
CA ALA A 107 -15.89 9.51 15.94
C ALA A 107 -14.90 9.49 17.11
N GLY A 108 -13.67 9.96 16.89
CA GLY A 108 -12.58 9.92 17.86
C GLY A 108 -11.90 8.55 18.00
N GLN A 109 -12.43 7.51 17.41
CA GLN A 109 -11.85 6.16 17.47
C GLN A 109 -10.74 5.99 16.44
N GLN A 110 -9.66 5.30 16.84
CA GLN A 110 -8.60 4.84 15.96
C GLN A 110 -8.62 3.32 15.90
N THR A 111 -8.61 2.75 14.70
CA THR A 111 -8.55 1.31 14.49
C THR A 111 -7.33 0.97 13.64
N PHE A 112 -6.57 -0.01 14.11
CA PHE A 112 -5.36 -0.46 13.45
C PHE A 112 -5.56 -1.86 12.88
N PHE A 113 -5.21 -2.01 11.60
CA PHE A 113 -5.21 -3.28 10.91
C PHE A 113 -3.78 -3.64 10.52
N SER A 114 -3.44 -4.91 10.71
CA SER A 114 -2.24 -5.51 10.11
C SER A 114 -2.63 -6.34 8.90
N THR A 115 -1.84 -6.23 7.84
CA THR A 115 -1.99 -7.06 6.66
C THR A 115 -0.67 -7.74 6.30
N TRP A 116 -0.76 -8.97 5.84
CA TRP A 116 0.39 -9.76 5.40
C TRP A 116 0.00 -10.69 4.27
N ILE A 117 0.99 -11.28 3.64
CA ILE A 117 0.79 -12.31 2.63
C ILE A 117 1.03 -13.67 3.28
N SER A 118 0.07 -14.56 3.12
CA SER A 118 0.16 -15.97 3.51
C SER A 118 0.40 -16.85 2.29
N PHE A 119 0.75 -18.10 2.53
CA PHE A 119 0.94 -19.08 1.47
C PHE A 119 -0.36 -19.26 0.68
N GLY A 120 -0.23 -19.23 -0.64
CA GLY A 120 -1.27 -19.54 -1.61
C GLY A 120 -0.81 -20.67 -2.51
N ILE A 121 -1.72 -21.12 -3.38
CA ILE A 121 -1.42 -22.18 -4.36
C ILE A 121 -0.76 -21.57 -5.60
N ILE A 122 -1.14 -20.34 -5.98
CA ILE A 122 -0.71 -19.69 -7.22
C ILE A 122 0.10 -18.42 -6.97
N ALA A 123 -0.38 -17.54 -6.09
CA ALA A 123 0.18 -16.18 -5.98
C ALA A 123 0.26 -15.63 -4.54
N GLY A 124 -0.07 -16.41 -3.55
CA GLY A 124 -0.17 -15.95 -2.16
C GLY A 124 -1.48 -15.19 -1.86
N ARG A 125 -1.92 -15.29 -0.62
CA ARG A 125 -3.19 -14.78 -0.12
C ARG A 125 -2.95 -13.58 0.77
N GLY A 126 -3.62 -12.47 0.48
CA GLY A 126 -3.66 -11.32 1.37
C GLY A 126 -4.52 -11.65 2.59
N ILE A 127 -4.01 -11.37 3.78
CA ILE A 127 -4.74 -11.52 5.05
C ILE A 127 -4.81 -10.16 5.70
N ILE A 128 -5.92 -9.87 6.38
CA ILE A 128 -6.09 -8.68 7.21
C ILE A 128 -6.74 -9.04 8.52
N ASP A 129 -6.28 -8.43 9.60
CA ASP A 129 -6.87 -8.54 10.93
C ASP A 129 -6.65 -7.25 11.73
N THR A 130 -7.45 -7.05 12.77
CA THR A 130 -7.21 -5.97 13.73
C THR A 130 -6.04 -6.33 14.64
N VAL A 131 -5.32 -5.31 15.07
CA VAL A 131 -4.24 -5.44 16.05
C VAL A 131 -4.45 -4.46 17.20
N THR A 132 -3.74 -4.65 18.29
CA THR A 132 -3.76 -3.70 19.39
C THR A 132 -3.25 -2.34 18.95
N THR A 133 -3.66 -1.29 19.65
CA THR A 133 -3.19 0.08 19.38
C THR A 133 -1.66 0.18 19.42
N GLU A 134 -1.01 -0.53 20.33
CA GLU A 134 0.45 -0.51 20.47
C GLU A 134 1.15 -1.16 19.29
N GLU A 135 0.70 -2.35 18.88
CA GLU A 135 1.23 -3.07 17.71
C GLU A 135 1.01 -2.26 16.43
N GLY A 136 -0.19 -1.71 16.27
CA GLY A 136 -0.52 -0.87 15.11
C GLY A 136 0.35 0.37 15.02
N LYS A 137 0.50 1.11 16.11
CA LYS A 137 1.39 2.28 16.18
C LYS A 137 2.84 1.92 15.90
N LYS A 138 3.33 0.81 16.43
CA LYS A 138 4.68 0.32 16.16
C LYS A 138 4.89 0.06 14.66
N CYS A 139 3.96 -0.66 14.02
CA CYS A 139 4.01 -0.95 12.58
C CYS A 139 4.01 0.36 11.76
N VAL A 140 3.06 1.25 12.02
CA VAL A 140 2.94 2.53 11.30
C VAL A 140 4.18 3.40 11.48
N SER A 141 4.75 3.46 12.69
CA SER A 141 5.94 4.27 12.97
C SER A 141 7.17 3.83 12.16
N SER A 142 7.29 2.52 11.88
CA SER A 142 8.38 1.94 11.07
C SER A 142 8.06 1.83 9.58
N SER A 143 6.91 2.32 9.14
CA SER A 143 6.41 2.21 7.77
C SER A 143 6.23 3.57 7.11
N GLU A 144 6.12 3.58 5.77
CA GLU A 144 5.91 4.79 4.99
C GLU A 144 4.46 4.86 4.48
N LEU A 145 3.90 6.09 4.48
CA LEU A 145 2.56 6.35 3.96
C LEU A 145 2.51 6.11 2.45
N VAL A 146 1.49 5.39 1.99
CA VAL A 146 1.20 5.28 0.55
C VAL A 146 0.25 6.39 0.11
N GLY A 147 0.43 6.83 -1.13
CA GLY A 147 -0.49 7.72 -1.81
C GLY A 147 -1.73 6.99 -2.33
N PRO A 148 -2.75 7.74 -2.77
CA PRO A 148 -3.92 7.18 -3.41
C PRO A 148 -3.55 6.50 -4.72
N ILE A 149 -4.27 5.43 -5.07
CA ILE A 149 -4.22 4.90 -6.44
C ILE A 149 -4.94 5.91 -7.33
N GLU A 150 -4.27 6.45 -8.33
CA GLU A 150 -4.97 7.12 -9.40
C GLU A 150 -5.89 6.08 -10.06
N ALA A 151 -7.19 6.39 -10.12
CA ALA A 151 -8.12 5.57 -10.85
C ALA A 151 -7.54 5.39 -12.26
N ALA A 152 -7.19 4.15 -12.61
CA ALA A 152 -6.73 3.84 -13.95
C ALA A 152 -7.81 4.36 -14.90
N THR A 153 -7.53 5.43 -15.61
CA THR A 153 -8.39 5.92 -16.67
C THR A 153 -8.55 4.76 -17.65
N ALA A 154 -9.71 4.12 -17.58
CA ALA A 154 -10.10 3.11 -18.54
C ALA A 154 -10.05 3.77 -19.92
N LYS A 155 -9.11 3.32 -20.74
CA LYS A 155 -8.94 3.75 -22.13
C LYS A 155 -9.72 2.81 -23.01
#